data_86138f789321535967589bb00100f896
#
_entry.id   86138f789321535967589bb00100f896
#
_cell.length_a   1.000
_cell.length_b   1.000
_cell.length_c   1.000
_cell.angle_alpha   90.00
_cell.angle_beta   90.00
_cell.angle_gamma   90.00
#
_symmetry.space_group_name_H-M   'P 1'
#
loop_
_entity.id
_entity.type
_entity.pdbx_description
1 polymer ?
#
loop_
_entity_poly.entity_id
_entity_poly.type
_entity_poly.pdbx_seq_one_letter_code
_entity_poly.pdbx_strand_id
1 'polypeptide(L)'
;NRVVKDGGNLLLTVPLCLGEHMQPYDFYRYTRFGLSKLLHANGFEVLSIQPRGGYFTLFSYLLAKIPDQILQAKNLSAFSRKALKIVFRVLFTYMLSPIFLRLDCLDEIKNFTLGYICEAKKVSTLPAAESL
;
A
#
# COMPACT_ATOMS: atom_id res chain seq x y z
N ASN A 1 8.95 2.15 -20.22
CA ASN A 1 10.41 2.33 -20.34
C ASN A 1 10.79 3.44 -21.35
N ARG A 2 9.86 3.92 -22.20
CA ARG A 2 10.12 4.90 -23.27
C ARG A 2 10.68 6.25 -22.79
N VAL A 3 10.29 6.69 -21.58
CA VAL A 3 10.64 8.02 -21.03
C VAL A 3 11.89 8.01 -20.14
N VAL A 4 12.34 6.85 -19.71
CA VAL A 4 13.55 6.71 -18.87
C VAL A 4 14.73 6.40 -19.78
N LYS A 5 15.83 7.18 -19.66
CA LYS A 5 17.09 6.94 -20.36
C LYS A 5 17.78 5.68 -19.82
N ASP A 6 18.61 5.05 -20.65
CA ASP A 6 19.43 3.92 -20.20
C ASP A 6 20.35 4.34 -19.05
N GLY A 7 20.45 3.50 -18.04
CA GLY A 7 21.12 3.82 -16.79
C GLY A 7 20.32 4.74 -15.84
N GLY A 8 19.15 5.24 -16.25
CA GLY A 8 18.29 6.09 -15.44
C GLY A 8 17.56 5.30 -14.34
N ASN A 9 17.28 5.96 -13.22
CA ASN A 9 16.57 5.38 -12.09
C ASN A 9 15.07 5.60 -12.21
N LEU A 10 14.29 4.61 -11.77
CA LEU A 10 12.86 4.62 -11.61
C LEU A 10 12.53 4.41 -10.13
N LEU A 11 11.86 5.37 -9.51
CA LEU A 11 11.28 5.23 -8.19
C LEU A 11 9.77 5.22 -8.32
N LEU A 12 9.12 4.18 -7.80
CA LEU A 12 7.66 4.05 -7.84
C LEU A 12 7.10 3.47 -6.56
N THR A 13 5.84 3.78 -6.29
CA THR A 13 5.07 3.16 -5.23
C THR A 13 3.83 2.51 -5.81
N VAL A 14 3.53 1.29 -5.36
CA VAL A 14 2.37 0.53 -5.81
C VAL A 14 1.55 0.04 -4.63
N PRO A 15 0.20 0.07 -4.72
CA PRO A 15 -0.66 -0.46 -3.68
C PRO A 15 -0.74 -1.98 -3.74
N LEU A 16 -0.90 -2.62 -2.55
CA LEU A 16 -1.30 -4.03 -2.41
C LEU A 16 -2.63 -4.12 -1.66
N CYS A 17 -2.67 -3.73 -0.39
CA CYS A 17 -3.85 -3.84 0.48
C CYS A 17 -4.48 -2.47 0.79
N LEU A 18 -4.58 -1.61 -0.19
CA LEU A 18 -5.33 -0.35 -0.09
C LEU A 18 -6.74 -0.49 -0.66
N GLY A 19 -7.70 0.25 -0.11
CA GLY A 19 -9.01 0.38 -0.70
C GLY A 19 -8.94 0.98 -2.11
N GLU A 20 -9.95 0.73 -2.93
CA GLU A 20 -10.05 1.31 -4.28
C GLU A 20 -9.95 2.84 -4.20
N HIS A 21 -9.07 3.39 -5.01
CA HIS A 21 -8.85 4.84 -5.15
C HIS A 21 -8.56 5.13 -6.62
N MET A 22 -8.63 6.37 -7.02
CA MET A 22 -8.43 6.78 -8.42
C MET A 22 -9.38 6.11 -9.42
N GLN A 23 -10.62 5.80 -9.02
CA GLN A 23 -11.62 5.23 -9.93
C GLN A 23 -11.85 6.13 -11.15
N PRO A 24 -12.01 5.57 -12.36
CA PRO A 24 -12.07 4.14 -12.71
C PRO A 24 -10.71 3.54 -13.10
N TYR A 25 -9.58 4.21 -12.83
CA TYR A 25 -8.25 3.84 -13.34
C TYR A 25 -7.43 2.99 -12.37
N ASP A 26 -8.02 2.47 -11.31
CA ASP A 26 -7.37 1.64 -10.29
C ASP A 26 -7.38 0.15 -10.70
N PHE A 27 -6.57 -0.20 -11.72
CA PHE A 27 -6.67 -1.48 -12.41
C PHE A 27 -5.89 -2.61 -11.74
N TYR A 28 -4.81 -2.32 -10.99
CA TYR A 28 -3.87 -3.36 -10.57
C TYR A 28 -3.45 -3.22 -9.11
N ARG A 29 -3.22 -4.38 -8.52
CA ARG A 29 -2.56 -4.58 -7.23
C ARG A 29 -1.37 -5.51 -7.43
N TYR A 30 -0.20 -5.10 -6.98
CA TYR A 30 1.01 -5.85 -7.23
C TYR A 30 1.57 -6.46 -5.95
N THR A 31 1.87 -7.76 -6.00
CA THR A 31 2.81 -8.38 -5.06
C THR A 31 4.23 -7.97 -5.42
N ARG A 32 5.18 -8.11 -4.48
CA ARG A 32 6.61 -7.86 -4.77
C ARG A 32 7.12 -8.69 -5.95
N PHE A 33 6.64 -9.93 -6.09
CA PHE A 33 7.03 -10.83 -7.19
C PHE A 33 6.45 -10.38 -8.52
N GLY A 34 5.17 -10.03 -8.56
CA GLY A 34 4.51 -9.53 -9.77
C GLY A 34 5.12 -8.22 -10.24
N LEU A 35 5.45 -7.32 -9.31
CA LEU A 35 6.12 -6.06 -9.61
C LEU A 35 7.52 -6.28 -10.18
N SER A 36 8.32 -7.14 -9.54
CA SER A 36 9.66 -7.51 -10.03
C SER A 36 9.60 -8.09 -11.45
N LYS A 37 8.71 -9.06 -11.68
CA LYS A 37 8.51 -9.67 -13.00
C LYS A 37 8.13 -8.64 -14.07
N LEU A 38 7.22 -7.72 -13.74
CA LEU A 38 6.80 -6.66 -14.65
C LEU A 38 7.95 -5.71 -15.01
N LEU A 39 8.75 -5.31 -14.03
CA LEU A 39 9.89 -4.42 -14.25
C LEU A 39 10.96 -5.08 -15.09
N HIS A 40 11.34 -6.32 -14.78
CA HIS A 40 12.29 -7.08 -15.60
C HIS A 40 11.82 -7.24 -17.05
N ALA A 41 10.55 -7.60 -17.27
CA ALA A 41 9.99 -7.73 -18.62
C ALA A 41 10.02 -6.41 -19.41
N ASN A 42 10.11 -5.27 -18.73
CA ASN A 42 10.18 -3.93 -19.34
C ASN A 42 11.59 -3.31 -19.35
N GLY A 43 12.66 -4.08 -19.14
CA GLY A 43 14.02 -3.59 -19.24
C GLY A 43 14.51 -2.82 -18.02
N PHE A 44 13.99 -3.16 -16.84
CA PHE A 44 14.46 -2.59 -15.58
C PHE A 44 15.07 -3.67 -14.69
N GLU A 45 16.22 -3.39 -14.14
CA GLU A 45 16.82 -4.12 -13.03
C GLU A 45 16.27 -3.57 -11.71
N VAL A 46 15.72 -4.44 -10.87
CA VAL A 46 15.17 -4.06 -9.57
C VAL A 46 16.31 -3.95 -8.56
N LEU A 47 16.53 -2.75 -8.02
CA LEU A 47 17.54 -2.49 -7.01
C LEU A 47 16.99 -2.78 -5.60
N SER A 48 15.76 -2.36 -5.32
CA SER A 48 15.10 -2.66 -4.05
C SER A 48 13.57 -2.66 -4.19
N ILE A 49 12.90 -3.54 -3.41
CA ILE A 49 11.45 -3.51 -3.21
C ILE A 49 11.20 -3.59 -1.70
N GLN A 50 10.67 -2.52 -1.13
CA GLN A 50 10.43 -2.43 0.30
C GLN A 50 8.94 -2.32 0.62
N PRO A 51 8.42 -3.07 1.61
CA PRO A 51 7.04 -2.97 2.05
C PRO A 51 6.80 -1.64 2.77
N ARG A 52 5.64 -1.05 2.54
CA ARG A 52 5.15 0.14 3.26
C ARG A 52 4.38 -0.27 4.50
N GLY A 53 5.09 -0.55 5.59
CA GLY A 53 4.54 -1.11 6.81
C GLY A 53 4.25 -2.61 6.70
N GLY A 54 3.94 -3.23 7.82
CA GLY A 54 3.59 -4.63 7.95
C GLY A 54 2.12 -4.83 8.31
N TYR A 55 1.82 -5.98 8.91
CA TYR A 55 0.49 -6.40 9.31
C TYR A 55 -0.19 -5.39 10.26
N PHE A 56 0.53 -4.90 11.26
CA PHE A 56 -0.03 -3.95 12.23
C PHE A 56 -0.28 -2.57 11.64
N THR A 57 0.57 -2.12 10.72
CA THR A 57 0.33 -0.88 9.95
C THR A 57 -0.92 -1.00 9.09
N LEU A 58 -1.10 -2.14 8.40
CA LEU A 58 -2.31 -2.41 7.61
C LEU A 58 -3.55 -2.43 8.52
N PHE A 59 -3.48 -3.12 9.67
CA PHE A 59 -4.57 -3.20 10.63
C PHE A 59 -4.95 -1.81 11.18
N SER A 60 -3.95 -1.00 11.54
CA SER A 60 -4.13 0.40 11.93
C SER A 60 -4.88 1.21 10.86
N TYR A 61 -4.50 1.07 9.61
CA TYR A 61 -5.18 1.72 8.48
C TYR A 61 -6.65 1.29 8.35
N LEU A 62 -6.94 -0.02 8.47
CA LEU A 62 -8.30 -0.54 8.40
C LEU A 62 -9.16 -0.05 9.57
N LEU A 63 -8.62 -0.05 10.79
CA LEU A 63 -9.30 0.49 11.98
C LEU A 63 -9.68 1.97 11.79
N ALA A 64 -8.77 2.77 11.24
CA ALA A 64 -9.03 4.18 10.98
C ALA A 64 -10.15 4.42 9.93
N LYS A 65 -10.46 3.43 9.08
CA LYS A 65 -11.56 3.48 8.11
C LYS A 65 -12.92 3.06 8.65
N ILE A 66 -12.96 2.31 9.77
CA ILE A 66 -14.19 1.79 10.37
C ILE A 66 -15.23 2.90 10.64
N PRO A 67 -14.87 4.07 11.23
CA PRO A 67 -15.84 5.12 11.49
C PRO A 67 -16.59 5.60 10.24
N ASP A 68 -15.88 5.73 9.12
CA ASP A 68 -16.50 6.19 7.88
C ASP A 68 -17.44 5.12 7.27
N GLN A 69 -17.14 3.83 7.45
CA GLN A 69 -17.98 2.73 6.97
C GLN A 69 -19.25 2.56 7.82
N ILE A 70 -19.17 2.57 9.14
CA ILE A 70 -20.31 2.43 10.04
C ILE A 70 -21.28 3.60 9.87
N LEU A 71 -20.77 4.80 9.61
CA LEU A 71 -21.58 6.02 9.55
C LEU A 71 -22.30 6.21 8.20
N GLN A 72 -22.03 5.38 7.22
CA GLN A 72 -22.85 5.25 6.01
C GLN A 72 -24.19 4.54 6.25
N ALA A 73 -24.37 3.90 7.42
CA ALA A 73 -25.64 3.25 7.79
C ALA A 73 -26.78 4.28 7.85
N LYS A 74 -27.86 4.02 7.12
CA LYS A 74 -28.96 4.96 6.84
C LYS A 74 -29.85 5.29 8.05
N ASN A 75 -29.73 4.55 9.16
CA ASN A 75 -30.71 4.56 10.26
C ASN A 75 -30.35 5.44 11.46
N LEU A 76 -29.32 6.29 11.35
CA LEU A 76 -28.89 7.17 12.44
C LEU A 76 -29.31 8.63 12.20
N SER A 77 -29.76 9.33 13.25
CA SER A 77 -30.00 10.78 13.18
C SER A 77 -28.69 11.52 12.86
N ALA A 78 -28.81 12.72 12.26
CA ALA A 78 -27.62 13.51 11.89
C ALA A 78 -26.74 13.86 13.11
N PHE A 79 -27.37 14.13 14.26
CA PHE A 79 -26.65 14.44 15.50
C PHE A 79 -25.91 13.22 16.07
N SER A 80 -26.61 12.08 16.20
CA SER A 80 -26.01 10.83 16.68
C SER A 80 -24.85 10.37 15.80
N ARG A 81 -24.99 10.55 14.49
CA ARG A 81 -23.94 10.23 13.51
C ARG A 81 -22.69 11.09 13.71
N LYS A 82 -22.86 12.40 13.94
CA LYS A 82 -21.73 13.31 14.17
C LYS A 82 -21.01 13.00 15.48
N ALA A 83 -21.75 12.77 16.57
CA ALA A 83 -21.19 12.42 17.87
C ALA A 83 -20.43 11.08 17.80
N LEU A 84 -21.03 10.05 17.20
CA LEU A 84 -20.43 8.73 17.05
C LEU A 84 -19.15 8.78 16.18
N LYS A 85 -19.16 9.61 15.14
CA LYS A 85 -17.97 9.82 14.30
C LYS A 85 -16.80 10.39 15.08
N ILE A 86 -17.06 11.37 15.94
CA ILE A 86 -16.00 11.95 16.79
C ILE A 86 -15.45 10.92 17.76
N VAL A 87 -16.32 10.18 18.47
CA VAL A 87 -15.93 9.16 19.44
C VAL A 87 -15.09 8.07 18.77
N PHE A 88 -15.56 7.52 17.64
CA PHE A 88 -14.81 6.47 16.92
C PHE A 88 -13.51 7.01 16.33
N ARG A 89 -13.48 8.24 15.83
CA ARG A 89 -12.24 8.84 15.33
C ARG A 89 -11.21 9.00 16.44
N VAL A 90 -11.62 9.48 17.62
CA VAL A 90 -10.73 9.60 18.78
C VAL A 90 -10.21 8.22 19.18
N LEU A 91 -11.10 7.25 19.35
CA LEU A 91 -10.73 5.90 19.79
C LEU A 91 -9.80 5.21 18.77
N PHE A 92 -10.21 5.12 17.52
CA PHE A 92 -9.48 4.31 16.54
C PHE A 92 -8.26 5.03 15.97
N THR A 93 -8.35 6.33 15.67
CA THR A 93 -7.27 7.05 15.02
C THR A 93 -6.22 7.55 16.02
N TYR A 94 -6.65 8.09 17.17
CA TYR A 94 -5.70 8.72 18.10
C TYR A 94 -5.25 7.81 19.23
N MET A 95 -6.06 6.82 19.65
CA MET A 95 -5.68 5.92 20.74
C MET A 95 -5.13 4.58 20.23
N LEU A 96 -5.83 3.90 19.36
CA LEU A 96 -5.46 2.55 18.92
C LEU A 96 -4.40 2.55 17.81
N SER A 97 -4.53 3.43 16.82
CA SER A 97 -3.62 3.47 15.66
C SER A 97 -2.14 3.63 16.06
N PRO A 98 -1.75 4.54 16.97
CA PRO A 98 -0.35 4.67 17.38
C PRO A 98 0.21 3.41 18.05
N ILE A 99 -0.64 2.66 18.79
CA ILE A 99 -0.25 1.41 19.42
C ILE A 99 0.11 0.37 18.35
N PHE A 100 -0.78 0.19 17.37
CA PHE A 100 -0.54 -0.75 16.28
C PHE A 100 0.67 -0.36 15.43
N LEU A 101 0.88 0.93 15.17
CA LEU A 101 2.08 1.39 14.47
C LEU A 101 3.38 1.06 15.22
N ARG A 102 3.35 1.11 16.55
CA ARG A 102 4.51 0.69 17.36
C ARG A 102 4.72 -0.83 17.34
N LEU A 103 3.63 -1.61 17.30
CA LEU A 103 3.70 -3.07 17.20
C LEU A 103 4.19 -3.55 15.83
N ASP A 104 4.22 -2.70 14.81
CA ASP A 104 4.66 -3.07 13.46
C ASP A 104 6.13 -3.52 13.38
N CYS A 105 6.94 -3.15 14.39
CA CYS A 105 8.31 -3.66 14.53
C CYS A 105 8.38 -5.17 14.84
N LEU A 106 7.29 -5.78 15.32
CA LEU A 106 7.21 -7.23 15.59
C LEU A 106 6.94 -8.04 14.32
N ASP A 107 6.47 -7.40 13.24
CA ASP A 107 6.25 -8.05 11.96
C ASP A 107 7.51 -7.99 11.10
N GLU A 108 8.39 -8.97 11.24
CA GLU A 108 9.63 -9.06 10.45
C GLU A 108 9.37 -9.44 8.99
N ILE A 109 8.34 -10.24 8.73
CA ILE A 109 8.07 -10.82 7.40
C ILE A 109 7.41 -9.80 6.45
N LYS A 110 6.53 -8.96 6.97
CA LYS A 110 5.79 -7.91 6.26
C LYS A 110 5.08 -8.38 4.97
N ASN A 111 4.51 -9.61 5.03
CA ASN A 111 3.75 -10.17 3.90
C ASN A 111 2.42 -9.44 3.66
N PHE A 112 1.84 -8.89 4.73
CA PHE A 112 0.65 -8.05 4.67
C PHE A 112 1.07 -6.59 4.81
N THR A 113 1.08 -5.86 3.70
CA THR A 113 1.52 -4.46 3.64
C THR A 113 0.52 -3.61 2.85
N LEU A 114 0.51 -2.32 3.11
CA LEU A 114 -0.29 -1.36 2.32
C LEU A 114 0.14 -1.33 0.85
N GLY A 115 1.41 -1.58 0.58
CA GLY A 115 1.98 -1.56 -0.75
C GLY A 115 3.50 -1.62 -0.71
N TYR A 116 4.13 -1.36 -1.83
CA TYR A 116 5.58 -1.41 -1.97
C TYR A 116 6.15 -0.10 -2.49
N ILE A 117 7.36 0.22 -2.04
CA ILE A 117 8.24 1.23 -2.64
C ILE A 117 9.29 0.44 -3.41
N CYS A 118 9.44 0.75 -4.68
CA CYS A 118 10.38 0.07 -5.55
C CYS A 118 11.34 1.08 -6.18
N GLU A 119 12.61 0.74 -6.14
CA GLU A 119 13.67 1.40 -6.87
C GLU A 119 14.21 0.44 -7.93
N ALA A 120 14.28 0.89 -9.16
CA ALA A 120 14.77 0.11 -10.29
C ALA A 120 15.62 0.98 -11.23
N LYS A 121 16.52 0.35 -11.97
CA LYS A 121 17.41 1.01 -12.91
C LYS A 121 17.14 0.48 -14.31
N LYS A 122 17.03 1.37 -15.30
CA LYS A 122 16.89 0.94 -16.69
C LYS A 122 18.20 0.36 -17.21
N VAL A 123 18.11 -0.84 -17.79
CA VAL A 123 19.25 -1.52 -18.41
C VAL A 123 19.10 -1.55 -19.93
N SER A 124 20.21 -1.36 -20.64
CA SER A 124 20.24 -1.31 -22.13
C SER A 124 20.04 -2.70 -22.75
N THR A 125 20.42 -3.76 -22.04
CA THR A 125 20.25 -5.16 -22.45
C THR A 125 19.52 -5.91 -21.35
N LEU A 126 18.40 -6.55 -21.71
CA LEU A 126 17.69 -7.44 -20.79
C LEU A 126 18.61 -8.64 -20.48
N PRO A 127 18.95 -8.94 -19.22
CA PRO A 127 19.47 -10.27 -18.89
C PRO A 127 18.40 -11.29 -19.31
N ALA A 128 18.84 -12.37 -19.95
CA ALA A 128 17.95 -13.46 -20.35
C ALA A 128 17.08 -13.84 -19.15
N ALA A 129 15.75 -13.90 -19.38
CA ALA A 129 14.80 -14.25 -18.34
C ALA A 129 15.20 -15.62 -17.76
N GLU A 130 15.73 -15.64 -16.54
CA GLU A 130 15.80 -16.87 -15.78
C GLU A 130 14.35 -17.33 -15.57
N SER A 131 14.04 -18.44 -16.20
CA SER A 131 12.77 -19.15 -16.06
C SER A 131 12.60 -19.57 -14.58
N LEU A 132 11.66 -18.96 -13.88
CA LEU A 132 11.10 -19.46 -12.63
C LEU A 132 10.08 -20.54 -12.96
#